data_39c7bc6e6dfb989765c4ab08406c9aa7
#
_entry.id   39c7bc6e6dfb989765c4ab08406c9aa7
#
_cell.length_a   1.000
_cell.length_b   1.000
_cell.length_c   1.000
_cell.angle_alpha   90.00
_cell.angle_beta   90.00
_cell.angle_gamma   90.00
#
_symmetry.space_group_name_H-M   'P 1'
#
loop_
_entity.id
_entity.type
_entity.pdbx_description
1 polymer ?
#
loop_
_entity_poly.entity_id
_entity_poly.type
_entity_poly.pdbx_seq_one_letter_code
_entity_poly.pdbx_strand_id
1 'polypeptide(L)'
;METATDPVCLEGVSVRFGSRKVLRDLTLTLQSRRVGIVGRNGSGKTTLARLIAGLIAPDAGRVTVAGVDVCTDRRAAIRTVGILFQNPDHQIIFPTVEEELAFGLRQLGRSKAEAREGARAMLARFGRDDWAERAVDGLSQGQRHLVCLMAVLAMEPRVIVLDEPFAGLDIPTIRALRRYLEALPVTLIQVSHDIAALREYDRVIWLEGGKVAADGPADETLARYLAAMEEVDDADADL
;
A
#
# COMPACT_ATOMS: atom_id res chain seq x y z
N MET A 1 -22.46 8.66 -11.53
CA MET A 1 -21.27 9.53 -11.53
C MET A 1 -20.08 8.60 -11.37
N GLU A 2 -19.34 8.38 -12.45
CA GLU A 2 -18.04 7.71 -12.36
C GLU A 2 -17.13 8.55 -11.47
N THR A 3 -16.75 8.03 -10.31
CA THR A 3 -15.75 8.68 -9.46
C THR A 3 -14.44 8.65 -10.22
N ALA A 4 -13.96 9.82 -10.62
CA ALA A 4 -12.67 9.95 -11.30
C ALA A 4 -11.60 9.26 -10.44
N THR A 5 -10.96 8.26 -11.01
CA THR A 5 -9.84 7.56 -10.36
C THR A 5 -8.57 8.39 -10.53
N ASP A 6 -7.76 8.46 -9.48
CA ASP A 6 -6.47 9.12 -9.55
C ASP A 6 -5.43 8.20 -10.23
N PRO A 7 -4.96 8.53 -11.44
CA PRO A 7 -4.08 7.65 -12.18
C PRO A 7 -2.70 7.54 -11.53
N VAL A 8 -2.14 6.33 -11.59
CA VAL A 8 -0.73 6.07 -11.28
C VAL A 8 -0.04 5.66 -12.59
N CYS A 9 0.94 6.43 -13.01
CA CYS A 9 1.65 6.21 -14.26
C CYS A 9 3.13 5.93 -13.98
N LEU A 10 3.64 4.86 -14.56
CA LEU A 10 5.05 4.49 -14.62
C LEU A 10 5.47 4.52 -16.09
N GLU A 11 6.55 5.20 -16.41
CA GLU A 11 7.06 5.37 -17.78
C GLU A 11 8.51 4.91 -17.85
N GLY A 12 8.78 3.73 -18.43
CA GLY A 12 10.11 3.17 -18.64
C GLY A 12 10.91 2.96 -17.34
N VAL A 13 10.23 2.62 -16.25
CA VAL A 13 10.80 2.60 -14.90
C VAL A 13 11.70 1.41 -14.68
N SER A 14 12.94 1.69 -14.26
CA SER A 14 13.90 0.66 -13.84
C SER A 14 14.49 1.00 -12.46
N VAL A 15 14.67 -0.04 -11.63
CA VAL A 15 15.25 0.08 -10.27
C VAL A 15 16.28 -1.02 -10.05
N ARG A 16 17.46 -0.62 -9.50
CA ARG A 16 18.55 -1.52 -9.11
C ARG A 16 18.94 -1.34 -7.65
N PHE A 17 19.37 -2.41 -7.03
CA PHE A 17 20.08 -2.39 -5.75
C PHE A 17 21.44 -3.07 -5.96
N GLY A 18 22.49 -2.27 -5.97
CA GLY A 18 23.82 -2.71 -6.39
C GLY A 18 23.82 -3.24 -7.83
N SER A 19 24.25 -4.47 -8.05
CA SER A 19 24.26 -5.12 -9.37
C SER A 19 22.90 -5.73 -9.77
N ARG A 20 21.96 -5.90 -8.81
CA ARG A 20 20.69 -6.59 -9.05
C ARG A 20 19.64 -5.62 -9.62
N LYS A 21 19.17 -5.88 -10.84
CA LYS A 21 17.98 -5.21 -11.40
C LYS A 21 16.73 -5.82 -10.78
N VAL A 22 15.95 -5.01 -10.04
CA VAL A 22 14.73 -5.45 -9.35
C VAL A 22 13.48 -5.11 -10.15
N LEU A 23 13.43 -3.93 -10.77
CA LEU A 23 12.40 -3.56 -11.74
C LEU A 23 13.07 -3.24 -13.08
N ARG A 24 12.41 -3.66 -14.18
CA ARG A 24 13.03 -3.66 -15.52
C ARG A 24 12.07 -3.07 -16.53
N ASP A 25 12.29 -1.79 -16.87
CA ASP A 25 11.59 -1.07 -17.94
C ASP A 25 10.05 -1.19 -17.84
N LEU A 26 9.52 -0.89 -16.63
CA LEU A 26 8.09 -0.95 -16.38
C LEU A 26 7.37 0.27 -16.94
N THR A 27 6.42 0.03 -17.84
CA THR A 27 5.48 1.05 -18.31
C THR A 27 4.06 0.57 -17.99
N LEU A 28 3.37 1.28 -17.10
CA LEU A 28 2.05 0.94 -16.59
C LEU A 28 1.23 2.22 -16.35
N THR A 29 -0.05 2.15 -16.66
CA THR A 29 -1.03 3.18 -16.26
C THR A 29 -2.16 2.51 -15.48
N LEU A 30 -2.28 2.83 -14.19
CA LEU A 30 -3.29 2.29 -13.30
C LEU A 30 -4.39 3.34 -13.15
N GLN A 31 -5.59 3.05 -13.67
CA GLN A 31 -6.76 3.92 -13.61
C GLN A 31 -7.93 3.27 -12.87
N SER A 32 -7.79 2.02 -12.46
CA SER A 32 -8.80 1.30 -11.69
C SER A 32 -8.80 1.74 -10.23
N ARG A 33 -9.96 1.70 -9.59
CA ARG A 33 -10.11 2.10 -8.19
C ARG A 33 -9.44 1.09 -7.24
N ARG A 34 -9.46 -0.18 -7.61
CA ARG A 34 -8.90 -1.29 -6.84
C ARG A 34 -7.93 -2.06 -7.70
N VAL A 35 -6.64 -1.98 -7.38
CA VAL A 35 -5.57 -2.65 -8.12
C VAL A 35 -4.83 -3.61 -7.20
N GLY A 36 -4.84 -4.89 -7.53
CA GLY A 36 -4.04 -5.93 -6.87
C GLY A 36 -2.67 -6.09 -7.52
N ILE A 37 -1.66 -6.42 -6.73
CA ILE A 37 -0.33 -6.80 -7.23
C ILE A 37 0.04 -8.15 -6.64
N VAL A 38 0.25 -9.14 -7.52
CA VAL A 38 0.68 -10.50 -7.17
C VAL A 38 2.04 -10.82 -7.79
N GLY A 39 2.67 -11.89 -7.32
CA GLY A 39 3.94 -12.40 -7.84
C GLY A 39 4.75 -13.10 -6.75
N ARG A 40 5.75 -13.87 -7.15
CA ARG A 40 6.64 -14.61 -6.24
C ARG A 40 7.46 -13.69 -5.33
N ASN A 41 8.04 -14.26 -4.26
CA ASN A 41 8.99 -13.54 -3.43
C ASN A 41 10.19 -13.07 -4.26
N GLY A 42 10.58 -11.81 -4.09
CA GLY A 42 11.67 -11.20 -4.84
C GLY A 42 11.31 -10.75 -6.26
N SER A 43 10.04 -10.83 -6.70
CA SER A 43 9.59 -10.32 -8.00
C SER A 43 9.60 -8.79 -8.13
N GLY A 44 9.72 -8.05 -7.01
CA GLY A 44 9.80 -6.59 -6.99
C GLY A 44 8.56 -5.87 -6.47
N LYS A 45 7.55 -6.58 -5.94
CA LYS A 45 6.27 -6.00 -5.47
C LYS A 45 6.46 -4.87 -4.44
N THR A 46 7.18 -5.14 -3.35
CA THR A 46 7.48 -4.13 -2.33
C THR A 46 8.30 -2.95 -2.87
N THR A 47 9.20 -3.23 -3.84
CA THR A 47 9.95 -2.17 -4.52
C THR A 47 9.03 -1.28 -5.34
N LEU A 48 8.09 -1.88 -6.08
CA LEU A 48 7.06 -1.17 -6.83
C LEU A 48 6.15 -0.34 -5.90
N ALA A 49 5.72 -0.91 -4.77
CA ALA A 49 4.93 -0.21 -3.75
C ALA A 49 5.67 1.03 -3.21
N ARG A 50 6.95 0.88 -2.84
CA ARG A 50 7.79 1.98 -2.34
C ARG A 50 8.05 3.05 -3.39
N LEU A 51 8.18 2.65 -4.65
CA LEU A 51 8.38 3.55 -5.77
C LEU A 51 7.13 4.42 -6.01
N ILE A 52 5.94 3.82 -6.03
CA ILE A 52 4.65 4.52 -6.17
C ILE A 52 4.45 5.49 -5.00
N ALA A 53 4.89 5.13 -3.80
CA ALA A 53 4.83 5.99 -2.62
C ALA A 53 5.90 7.10 -2.60
N GLY A 54 6.79 7.17 -3.60
CA GLY A 54 7.87 8.17 -3.66
C GLY A 54 8.96 7.98 -2.60
N LEU A 55 9.07 6.79 -2.00
CA LEU A 55 10.07 6.48 -0.97
C LEU A 55 11.43 6.13 -1.55
N ILE A 56 11.47 5.68 -2.79
CA ILE A 56 12.67 5.43 -3.58
C ILE A 56 12.53 6.10 -4.94
N ALA A 57 13.64 6.54 -5.50
CA ALA A 57 13.68 7.05 -6.86
C ALA A 57 14.05 5.93 -7.85
N PRO A 58 13.54 5.95 -9.08
CA PRO A 58 13.97 5.02 -10.12
C PRO A 58 15.37 5.39 -10.63
N ASP A 59 16.14 4.38 -11.10
CA ASP A 59 17.41 4.63 -11.83
C ASP A 59 17.15 5.17 -13.24
N ALA A 60 16.00 4.83 -13.83
CA ALA A 60 15.53 5.33 -15.12
C ALA A 60 14.00 5.39 -15.15
N GLY A 61 13.46 6.26 -15.98
CA GLY A 61 12.02 6.45 -16.14
C GLY A 61 11.43 7.42 -15.12
N ARG A 62 10.10 7.45 -15.05
CA ARG A 62 9.35 8.41 -14.24
C ARG A 62 8.13 7.77 -13.59
N VAL A 63 7.77 8.25 -12.39
CA VAL A 63 6.55 7.84 -11.69
C VAL A 63 5.72 9.08 -11.34
N THR A 64 4.47 9.08 -11.79
CA THR A 64 3.51 10.10 -11.41
C THR A 64 2.27 9.47 -10.77
N VAL A 65 1.76 10.10 -9.72
CA VAL A 65 0.53 9.69 -9.03
C VAL A 65 -0.39 10.88 -8.97
N ALA A 66 -1.59 10.75 -9.51
CA ALA A 66 -2.56 11.85 -9.59
C ALA A 66 -1.95 13.14 -10.21
N GLY A 67 -1.06 12.98 -11.20
CA GLY A 67 -0.35 14.07 -11.86
C GLY A 67 0.87 14.62 -11.11
N VAL A 68 1.17 14.12 -9.89
CA VAL A 68 2.34 14.52 -9.09
C VAL A 68 3.51 13.58 -9.37
N ASP A 69 4.68 14.12 -9.69
CA ASP A 69 5.93 13.37 -9.72
C ASP A 69 6.39 13.10 -8.28
N VAL A 70 6.06 11.89 -7.80
CA VAL A 70 6.26 11.53 -6.38
C VAL A 70 7.73 11.39 -5.98
N CYS A 71 8.64 11.25 -6.93
CA CYS A 71 10.06 11.10 -6.65
C CYS A 71 10.78 12.44 -6.53
N THR A 72 10.27 13.49 -7.17
CA THR A 72 10.89 14.83 -7.20
C THR A 72 10.18 15.84 -6.30
N ASP A 73 8.85 15.79 -6.19
CA ASP A 73 8.08 16.65 -5.29
C ASP A 73 7.62 15.88 -4.03
N ARG A 74 8.52 15.79 -3.06
CA ARG A 74 8.26 15.09 -1.80
C ARG A 74 7.10 15.68 -0.99
N ARG A 75 6.88 16.99 -1.06
CA ARG A 75 5.77 17.63 -0.32
C ARG A 75 4.42 17.29 -0.92
N ALA A 76 4.32 17.32 -2.25
CA ALA A 76 3.11 16.91 -2.95
C ALA A 76 2.90 15.39 -2.81
N ALA A 77 3.96 14.58 -2.87
CA ALA A 77 3.87 13.13 -2.68
C ALA A 77 3.22 12.74 -1.34
N ILE A 78 3.65 13.35 -0.22
CA ILE A 78 3.10 13.10 1.12
C ILE A 78 1.59 13.43 1.19
N ARG A 79 1.11 14.42 0.43
CA ARG A 79 -0.32 14.79 0.34
C ARG A 79 -1.12 13.86 -0.57
N THR A 80 -0.45 13.19 -1.49
CA THR A 80 -1.08 12.44 -2.57
C THR A 80 -1.13 10.94 -2.29
N VAL A 81 -0.06 10.38 -1.72
CA VAL A 81 0.08 8.93 -1.53
C VAL A 81 0.29 8.60 -0.06
N GLY A 82 -0.54 7.71 0.45
CA GLY A 82 -0.32 7.02 1.72
C GLY A 82 0.23 5.62 1.48
N ILE A 83 1.09 5.13 2.36
CA ILE A 83 1.58 3.75 2.32
C ILE A 83 1.45 3.09 3.68
N LEU A 84 0.98 1.84 3.67
CA LEU A 84 1.00 0.93 4.82
C LEU A 84 2.03 -0.16 4.55
N PHE A 85 3.03 -0.26 5.41
CA PHE A 85 4.07 -1.30 5.31
C PHE A 85 3.59 -2.62 5.93
N GLN A 86 4.13 -3.73 5.42
CA GLN A 86 3.90 -5.07 5.93
C GLN A 86 4.23 -5.20 7.43
N ASN A 87 5.34 -4.60 7.87
CA ASN A 87 5.75 -4.61 9.28
C ASN A 87 5.50 -3.22 9.90
N PRO A 88 4.60 -3.10 10.91
CA PRO A 88 4.31 -1.85 11.58
C PRO A 88 5.53 -1.26 12.31
N ASP A 89 6.49 -2.08 12.76
CA ASP A 89 7.69 -1.61 13.45
C ASP A 89 8.62 -0.79 12.54
N HIS A 90 8.46 -0.92 11.22
CA HIS A 90 9.17 -0.09 10.24
C HIS A 90 8.49 1.26 9.97
N GLN A 91 7.28 1.45 10.46
CA GLN A 91 6.46 2.64 10.22
C GLN A 91 6.30 3.50 11.46
N ILE A 92 6.13 2.89 12.63
CA ILE A 92 5.89 3.58 13.90
C ILE A 92 7.16 4.30 14.36
N ILE A 93 7.03 5.59 14.71
CA ILE A 93 8.12 6.46 15.12
C ILE A 93 7.91 7.00 16.54
N PHE A 94 6.65 7.21 16.94
CA PHE A 94 6.31 7.88 18.20
C PHE A 94 5.89 6.91 19.28
N PRO A 95 6.13 7.27 20.57
CA PRO A 95 5.87 6.40 21.71
C PRO A 95 4.38 6.24 22.03
N THR A 96 3.53 7.19 21.66
CA THR A 96 2.08 7.13 21.94
C THR A 96 1.26 7.10 20.65
N VAL A 97 0.07 6.51 20.73
CA VAL A 97 -0.84 6.41 19.58
C VAL A 97 -1.26 7.77 19.06
N GLU A 98 -1.59 8.72 19.94
CA GLU A 98 -1.99 10.07 19.52
C GLU A 98 -0.84 10.77 18.77
N GLU A 99 0.40 10.66 19.26
CA GLU A 99 1.56 11.28 18.62
C GLU A 99 1.83 10.68 17.25
N GLU A 100 1.72 9.35 17.11
CA GLU A 100 1.89 8.65 15.85
C GLU A 100 0.87 9.11 14.81
N LEU A 101 -0.42 9.16 15.17
CA LEU A 101 -1.47 9.64 14.25
C LEU A 101 -1.30 11.13 13.92
N ALA A 102 -0.90 11.95 14.90
CA ALA A 102 -0.73 13.39 14.72
C ALA A 102 0.48 13.74 13.84
N PHE A 103 1.48 12.86 13.75
CA PHE A 103 2.70 13.13 13.00
C PHE A 103 2.44 13.44 11.52
N GLY A 104 1.69 12.59 10.83
CA GLY A 104 1.34 12.81 9.42
C GLY A 104 0.61 14.13 9.20
N LEU A 105 -0.34 14.46 10.07
CA LEU A 105 -1.08 15.72 10.03
C LEU A 105 -0.17 16.95 10.21
N ARG A 106 0.85 16.83 11.07
CA ARG A 106 1.89 17.85 11.22
C ARG A 106 2.71 18.04 9.95
N GLN A 107 3.05 16.96 9.25
CA GLN A 107 3.75 17.02 7.96
C GLN A 107 2.91 17.71 6.88
N LEU A 108 1.59 17.64 6.98
CA LEU A 108 0.65 18.36 6.11
C LEU A 108 0.53 19.85 6.46
N GLY A 109 1.21 20.33 7.53
CA GLY A 109 1.26 21.73 7.95
C GLY A 109 0.21 22.11 8.98
N ARG A 110 -0.52 21.16 9.58
CA ARG A 110 -1.47 21.46 10.68
C ARG A 110 -0.71 21.88 11.94
N SER A 111 -1.28 22.75 12.73
CA SER A 111 -0.77 23.13 14.06
C SER A 111 -0.77 21.90 14.99
N LYS A 112 -0.07 21.98 16.11
CA LYS A 112 -0.04 20.90 17.11
C LYS A 112 -1.44 20.59 17.65
N ALA A 113 -2.27 21.59 17.87
CA ALA A 113 -3.63 21.43 18.37
C ALA A 113 -4.52 20.75 17.33
N GLU A 114 -4.54 21.24 16.08
CA GLU A 114 -5.32 20.66 14.99
C GLU A 114 -4.89 19.22 14.66
N ALA A 115 -3.60 18.89 14.74
CA ALA A 115 -3.11 17.55 14.51
C ALA A 115 -3.57 16.57 15.61
N ARG A 116 -3.56 17.00 16.88
CA ARG A 116 -4.09 16.20 17.99
C ARG A 116 -5.59 16.00 17.89
N GLU A 117 -6.34 17.03 17.52
CA GLU A 117 -7.78 16.92 17.29
C GLU A 117 -8.08 15.95 16.15
N GLY A 118 -7.37 16.04 15.02
CA GLY A 118 -7.50 15.11 13.90
C GLY A 118 -7.14 13.66 14.28
N ALA A 119 -6.10 13.46 15.09
CA ALA A 119 -5.74 12.13 15.61
C ALA A 119 -6.85 11.53 16.47
N ARG A 120 -7.42 12.31 17.39
CA ARG A 120 -8.55 11.89 18.24
C ARG A 120 -9.82 11.62 17.44
N ALA A 121 -10.13 12.46 16.45
CA ALA A 121 -11.25 12.22 15.53
C ALA A 121 -11.10 10.90 14.76
N MET A 122 -9.87 10.55 14.33
CA MET A 122 -9.60 9.28 13.68
C MET A 122 -9.77 8.11 14.65
N LEU A 123 -9.30 8.21 15.88
CA LEU A 123 -9.50 7.18 16.91
C LEU A 123 -10.98 6.96 17.20
N ALA A 124 -11.77 8.02 17.36
CA ALA A 124 -13.21 7.97 17.56
C ALA A 124 -13.91 7.25 16.39
N ARG A 125 -13.52 7.56 15.15
CA ARG A 125 -14.05 6.91 13.94
C ARG A 125 -13.86 5.38 13.93
N PHE A 126 -12.80 4.90 14.58
CA PHE A 126 -12.51 3.47 14.74
C PHE A 126 -12.98 2.88 16.07
N GLY A 127 -13.67 3.68 16.94
CA GLY A 127 -14.10 3.26 18.28
C GLY A 127 -12.91 2.90 19.18
N ARG A 128 -11.86 3.71 19.11
CA ARG A 128 -10.60 3.55 19.86
C ARG A 128 -10.19 4.82 20.60
N ASP A 129 -11.18 5.56 21.10
CA ASP A 129 -10.95 6.82 21.85
C ASP A 129 -10.02 6.62 23.04
N ASP A 130 -10.09 5.44 23.67
CA ASP A 130 -9.28 5.04 24.82
C ASP A 130 -7.79 4.77 24.46
N TRP A 131 -7.43 4.78 23.17
CA TRP A 131 -6.05 4.50 22.76
C TRP A 131 -5.15 5.74 22.72
N ALA A 132 -5.69 6.95 22.76
CA ALA A 132 -4.92 8.17 22.53
C ALA A 132 -3.60 8.23 23.33
N GLU A 133 -3.68 7.95 24.63
CA GLU A 133 -2.53 8.02 25.54
C GLU A 133 -1.79 6.67 25.72
N ARG A 134 -2.22 5.62 25.02
CA ARG A 134 -1.56 4.32 25.11
C ARG A 134 -0.17 4.38 24.51
N ALA A 135 0.78 3.73 25.19
CA ALA A 135 2.10 3.47 24.64
C ALA A 135 1.97 2.42 23.49
N VAL A 136 2.62 2.70 22.37
CA VAL A 136 2.59 1.81 21.20
C VAL A 136 3.23 0.46 21.48
N ASP A 137 4.29 0.44 22.30
CA ASP A 137 4.98 -0.79 22.69
C ASP A 137 4.08 -1.77 23.46
N GLY A 138 3.05 -1.27 24.14
CA GLY A 138 2.05 -2.08 24.84
C GLY A 138 0.97 -2.70 23.94
N LEU A 139 0.98 -2.39 22.62
CA LEU A 139 -0.01 -2.89 21.67
C LEU A 139 0.44 -4.22 21.05
N SER A 140 -0.54 -5.09 20.75
CA SER A 140 -0.26 -6.28 19.93
C SER A 140 0.16 -5.88 18.51
N GLN A 141 0.77 -6.79 17.74
CA GLN A 141 1.17 -6.54 16.36
C GLN A 141 -0.02 -6.07 15.51
N GLY A 142 -1.18 -6.72 15.63
CA GLY A 142 -2.39 -6.31 14.91
C GLY A 142 -2.88 -4.91 15.30
N GLN A 143 -2.80 -4.57 16.60
CA GLN A 143 -3.15 -3.23 17.07
C GLN A 143 -2.18 -2.17 16.54
N ARG A 144 -0.86 -2.43 16.52
CA ARG A 144 0.13 -1.55 15.90
C ARG A 144 -0.15 -1.35 14.41
N HIS A 145 -0.50 -2.43 13.70
CA HIS A 145 -0.86 -2.36 12.29
C HIS A 145 -2.09 -1.47 12.04
N LEU A 146 -3.10 -1.57 12.91
CA LEU A 146 -4.28 -0.69 12.88
C LEU A 146 -3.91 0.77 13.15
N VAL A 147 -2.99 1.04 14.08
CA VAL A 147 -2.48 2.40 14.35
C VAL A 147 -1.81 2.97 13.10
N CYS A 148 -0.94 2.20 12.42
CA CYS A 148 -0.32 2.61 11.16
C CYS A 148 -1.35 2.95 10.08
N LEU A 149 -2.37 2.10 9.94
CA LEU A 149 -3.46 2.35 8.98
C LEU A 149 -4.22 3.64 9.32
N MET A 150 -4.61 3.83 10.59
CA MET A 150 -5.27 5.06 11.03
C MET A 150 -4.41 6.30 10.78
N ALA A 151 -3.09 6.22 11.00
CA ALA A 151 -2.16 7.32 10.73
C ALA A 151 -2.13 7.69 9.24
N VAL A 152 -2.12 6.70 8.35
CA VAL A 152 -2.22 6.92 6.89
C VAL A 152 -3.56 7.55 6.52
N LEU A 153 -4.65 7.02 7.03
CA LEU A 153 -6.00 7.48 6.71
C LEU A 153 -6.29 8.89 7.24
N ALA A 154 -5.70 9.27 8.37
CA ALA A 154 -5.82 10.62 8.93
C ALA A 154 -5.28 11.70 7.98
N MET A 155 -4.35 11.36 7.12
CA MET A 155 -3.76 12.26 6.13
C MET A 155 -4.65 12.47 4.89
N GLU A 156 -5.71 11.68 4.71
CA GLU A 156 -6.66 11.73 3.60
C GLU A 156 -5.97 11.69 2.22
N PRO A 157 -5.11 10.69 1.95
CA PRO A 157 -4.40 10.59 0.68
C PRO A 157 -5.37 10.25 -0.46
N ARG A 158 -4.99 10.62 -1.70
CA ARG A 158 -5.75 10.31 -2.93
C ARG A 158 -5.54 8.86 -3.39
N VAL A 159 -4.35 8.33 -3.15
CA VAL A 159 -3.96 6.95 -3.45
C VAL A 159 -3.38 6.31 -2.19
N ILE A 160 -3.79 5.08 -1.89
CA ILE A 160 -3.24 4.31 -0.77
C ILE A 160 -2.58 3.05 -1.32
N VAL A 161 -1.32 2.85 -0.97
CA VAL A 161 -0.57 1.63 -1.24
C VAL A 161 -0.55 0.77 0.01
N LEU A 162 -0.98 -0.47 -0.10
CA LEU A 162 -1.07 -1.43 0.99
C LEU A 162 -0.13 -2.60 0.71
N ASP A 163 0.93 -2.75 1.49
CA ASP A 163 1.87 -3.87 1.38
C ASP A 163 1.52 -4.91 2.47
N GLU A 164 0.85 -6.00 2.09
CA GLU A 164 0.36 -7.07 2.96
C GLU A 164 -0.48 -6.57 4.15
N PRO A 165 -1.57 -5.83 3.92
CA PRO A 165 -2.27 -5.06 4.95
C PRO A 165 -2.94 -5.90 6.05
N PHE A 166 -3.12 -7.19 5.83
CA PHE A 166 -3.83 -8.09 6.74
C PHE A 166 -2.91 -9.07 7.48
N ALA A 167 -1.60 -8.98 7.28
CA ALA A 167 -0.64 -9.88 7.91
C ALA A 167 -0.69 -9.76 9.44
N GLY A 168 -0.84 -10.90 10.13
CA GLY A 168 -0.87 -10.96 11.60
C GLY A 168 -2.14 -10.44 12.28
N LEU A 169 -3.20 -10.14 11.51
CA LEU A 169 -4.49 -9.73 12.06
C LEU A 169 -5.43 -10.94 12.25
N ASP A 170 -6.32 -10.83 13.23
CA ASP A 170 -7.41 -11.80 13.41
C ASP A 170 -8.53 -11.62 12.37
N ILE A 171 -9.32 -12.65 12.15
CA ILE A 171 -10.40 -12.66 11.15
C ILE A 171 -11.43 -11.52 11.35
N PRO A 172 -11.92 -11.24 12.58
CA PRO A 172 -12.84 -10.13 12.81
C PRO A 172 -12.25 -8.77 12.41
N THR A 173 -10.97 -8.54 12.76
CA THR A 173 -10.26 -7.30 12.42
C THR A 173 -10.08 -7.18 10.90
N ILE A 174 -9.67 -8.25 10.20
CA ILE A 174 -9.57 -8.28 8.74
C ILE A 174 -10.90 -7.88 8.09
N ARG A 175 -12.01 -8.49 8.51
CA ARG A 175 -13.35 -8.20 7.97
C ARG A 175 -13.77 -6.73 8.19
N ALA A 176 -13.46 -6.18 9.36
CA ALA A 176 -13.77 -4.78 9.67
C ALA A 176 -12.94 -3.83 8.80
N LEU A 177 -11.64 -4.09 8.64
CA LEU A 177 -10.74 -3.30 7.81
C LEU A 177 -11.09 -3.37 6.33
N ARG A 178 -11.41 -4.56 5.79
CA ARG A 178 -11.85 -4.72 4.40
C ARG A 178 -13.05 -3.82 4.11
N ARG A 179 -14.13 -3.94 4.91
CA ARG A 179 -15.33 -3.09 4.74
C ARG A 179 -15.00 -1.61 4.81
N TYR A 180 -14.07 -1.22 5.67
CA TYR A 180 -13.64 0.16 5.77
C TYR A 180 -12.91 0.61 4.51
N LEU A 181 -11.92 -0.15 4.04
CA LEU A 181 -11.13 0.14 2.84
C LEU A 181 -12.00 0.15 1.57
N GLU A 182 -12.97 -0.76 1.45
CA GLU A 182 -13.93 -0.84 0.34
C GLU A 182 -14.79 0.43 0.24
N ALA A 183 -15.17 1.00 1.38
CA ALA A 183 -15.99 2.21 1.44
C ALA A 183 -15.23 3.49 1.11
N LEU A 184 -13.88 3.46 1.10
CA LEU A 184 -13.08 4.65 0.83
C LEU A 184 -13.19 5.08 -0.65
N PRO A 185 -13.45 6.36 -0.93
CA PRO A 185 -13.54 6.89 -2.30
C PRO A 185 -12.16 7.22 -2.90
N VAL A 186 -11.14 6.38 -2.65
CA VAL A 186 -9.76 6.59 -3.07
C VAL A 186 -9.26 5.41 -3.90
N THR A 187 -8.21 5.59 -4.68
CA THR A 187 -7.52 4.50 -5.36
C THR A 187 -6.75 3.66 -4.36
N LEU A 188 -6.98 2.34 -4.32
CA LEU A 188 -6.22 1.39 -3.51
C LEU A 188 -5.35 0.51 -4.40
N ILE A 189 -4.07 0.41 -4.06
CA ILE A 189 -3.12 -0.52 -4.66
C ILE A 189 -2.68 -1.48 -3.56
N GLN A 190 -3.03 -2.75 -3.68
CA GLN A 190 -2.72 -3.76 -2.66
C GLN A 190 -1.75 -4.80 -3.20
N VAL A 191 -0.61 -4.92 -2.57
CA VAL A 191 0.27 -6.08 -2.69
C VAL A 191 -0.21 -7.16 -1.72
N SER A 192 -0.46 -8.36 -2.18
CA SER A 192 -0.87 -9.47 -1.32
C SER A 192 -0.51 -10.84 -1.89
N HIS A 193 -0.26 -11.78 -0.99
CA HIS A 193 -0.21 -13.22 -1.27
C HIS A 193 -1.58 -13.88 -1.10
N ASP A 194 -2.54 -13.21 -0.43
CA ASP A 194 -3.90 -13.70 -0.27
C ASP A 194 -4.70 -13.44 -1.57
N ILE A 195 -4.73 -14.46 -2.44
CA ILE A 195 -5.44 -14.43 -3.70
C ILE A 195 -6.94 -14.15 -3.49
N ALA A 196 -7.53 -14.70 -2.43
CA ALA A 196 -8.95 -14.49 -2.13
C ALA A 196 -9.25 -13.02 -1.82
N ALA A 197 -8.29 -12.30 -1.23
CA ALA A 197 -8.43 -10.86 -0.95
C ALA A 197 -8.46 -10.01 -2.21
N LEU A 198 -7.87 -10.47 -3.30
CA LEU A 198 -7.74 -9.72 -4.55
C LEU A 198 -8.81 -10.04 -5.61
N ARG A 199 -9.63 -11.07 -5.41
CA ARG A 199 -10.67 -11.47 -6.39
C ARG A 199 -11.72 -10.38 -6.64
N GLU A 200 -11.99 -9.54 -5.63
CA GLU A 200 -12.96 -8.44 -5.73
C GLU A 200 -12.35 -7.14 -6.24
N TYR A 201 -11.07 -7.19 -6.67
CA TYR A 201 -10.39 -6.03 -7.23
C TYR A 201 -10.74 -5.87 -8.72
N ASP A 202 -10.74 -4.63 -9.20
CA ASP A 202 -11.07 -4.33 -10.61
C ASP A 202 -10.00 -4.87 -11.56
N ARG A 203 -8.74 -4.84 -11.13
CA ARG A 203 -7.56 -5.15 -11.93
C ARG A 203 -6.47 -5.77 -11.07
N VAL A 204 -5.77 -6.75 -11.61
CA VAL A 204 -4.60 -7.37 -10.99
C VAL A 204 -3.42 -7.32 -11.93
N ILE A 205 -2.25 -7.05 -11.38
CA ILE A 205 -0.96 -7.07 -12.05
C ILE A 205 -0.15 -8.23 -11.48
N TRP A 206 0.28 -9.13 -12.33
CA TRP A 206 1.25 -10.14 -11.97
C TRP A 206 2.66 -9.65 -12.33
N LEU A 207 3.48 -9.48 -11.28
CA LEU A 207 4.87 -9.08 -11.40
C LEU A 207 5.78 -10.32 -11.29
N GLU A 208 6.62 -10.58 -12.30
CA GLU A 208 7.56 -11.69 -12.32
C GLU A 208 8.93 -11.22 -12.83
N GLY A 209 10.01 -11.54 -12.08
CA GLY A 209 11.38 -11.16 -12.46
C GLY A 209 11.59 -9.67 -12.72
N GLY A 210 10.81 -8.80 -12.06
CA GLY A 210 10.86 -7.34 -12.21
C GLY A 210 10.15 -6.81 -13.44
N LYS A 211 9.32 -7.62 -14.10
CA LYS A 211 8.50 -7.25 -15.27
C LYS A 211 7.03 -7.59 -15.03
N VAL A 212 6.15 -6.97 -15.80
CA VAL A 212 4.74 -7.35 -15.83
C VAL A 212 4.59 -8.63 -16.67
N ALA A 213 4.19 -9.71 -16.02
CA ALA A 213 3.90 -10.98 -16.69
C ALA A 213 2.45 -11.04 -17.20
N ALA A 214 1.52 -10.47 -16.43
CA ALA A 214 0.14 -10.28 -16.84
C ALA A 214 -0.46 -9.04 -16.18
N ASP A 215 -1.47 -8.46 -16.83
CA ASP A 215 -2.17 -7.26 -16.39
C ASP A 215 -3.59 -7.28 -16.99
N GLY A 216 -4.61 -7.23 -16.15
CA GLY A 216 -6.01 -7.30 -16.60
C GLY A 216 -7.01 -7.49 -15.47
N PRO A 217 -8.25 -7.90 -15.78
CA PRO A 217 -9.27 -8.23 -14.81
C PRO A 217 -8.77 -9.21 -13.76
N ALA A 218 -9.22 -9.05 -12.50
CA ALA A 218 -8.71 -9.83 -11.38
C ALA A 218 -8.83 -11.36 -11.62
N ASP A 219 -10.02 -11.83 -11.99
CA ASP A 219 -10.26 -13.27 -12.16
C ASP A 219 -9.34 -13.90 -13.22
N GLU A 220 -9.18 -13.24 -14.38
CA GLU A 220 -8.34 -13.73 -15.47
C GLU A 220 -6.85 -13.75 -15.09
N THR A 221 -6.37 -12.65 -14.49
CA THR A 221 -4.95 -12.53 -14.12
C THR A 221 -4.59 -13.45 -12.98
N LEU A 222 -5.47 -13.60 -11.98
CA LEU A 222 -5.26 -14.52 -10.87
C LEU A 222 -5.29 -15.99 -11.33
N ALA A 223 -6.20 -16.36 -12.25
CA ALA A 223 -6.23 -17.71 -12.81
C ALA A 223 -4.90 -18.05 -13.53
N ARG A 224 -4.38 -17.12 -14.34
CA ARG A 224 -3.08 -17.29 -15.03
C ARG A 224 -1.92 -17.39 -14.03
N TYR A 225 -1.94 -16.58 -12.98
CA TYR A 225 -0.92 -16.63 -11.94
C TYR A 225 -0.91 -17.97 -11.21
N LEU A 226 -2.10 -18.48 -10.81
CA LEU A 226 -2.24 -19.76 -10.11
C LEU A 226 -1.78 -20.92 -10.99
N ALA A 227 -2.19 -20.99 -12.25
CA ALA A 227 -1.75 -22.04 -13.20
C ALA A 227 -0.22 -22.06 -13.33
N ALA A 228 0.42 -20.87 -13.44
CA ALA A 228 1.88 -20.82 -13.52
C ALA A 228 2.57 -21.21 -12.20
N MET A 229 1.93 -21.05 -11.04
CA MET A 229 2.50 -21.52 -9.76
C MET A 229 2.40 -23.03 -9.63
N GLU A 230 1.32 -23.67 -10.09
CA GLU A 230 1.17 -25.13 -10.14
C GLU A 230 2.25 -25.80 -11.00
N GLU A 231 2.55 -25.24 -12.18
CA GLU A 231 3.63 -25.75 -13.06
C GLU A 231 5.02 -25.67 -12.40
N VAL A 232 5.26 -24.69 -11.53
CA VAL A 232 6.55 -24.55 -10.82
C VAL A 232 6.65 -25.58 -9.68
N ASP A 233 5.57 -25.79 -8.92
CA ASP A 233 5.55 -26.77 -7.83
C ASP A 233 5.76 -28.20 -8.37
N ASP A 234 5.19 -28.55 -9.53
CA ASP A 234 5.40 -29.82 -10.21
C ASP A 234 6.87 -30.00 -10.66
N ALA A 235 7.51 -28.94 -11.14
CA ALA A 235 8.91 -28.97 -11.56
C ALA A 235 9.90 -29.10 -10.39
N ASP A 236 9.55 -28.55 -9.20
CA ASP A 236 10.36 -28.65 -7.96
C ASP A 236 10.10 -29.99 -7.22
N ALA A 237 8.99 -30.70 -7.49
CA ALA A 237 8.65 -31.99 -6.89
C ALA A 237 9.47 -33.17 -7.52
N ASP A 238 10.09 -32.94 -8.64
CA ASP A 238 10.98 -33.92 -9.34
C ASP A 238 12.46 -33.83 -8.87
N LEU A 239 12.76 -33.02 -7.80
CA LEU A 239 14.09 -32.90 -7.18
C LEU A 239 14.15 -33.62 -5.82
#